data_95c8eef05bd912bcd05c8c0151752643
#
_entry.id   95c8eef05bd912bcd05c8c0151752643
#
_cell.length_a   1.000
_cell.length_b   1.000
_cell.length_c   1.000
_cell.angle_alpha   90.00
_cell.angle_beta   90.00
_cell.angle_gamma   90.00
#
_symmetry.space_group_name_H-M   'P 1'
#
loop_
_entity.id
_entity.type
_entity.pdbx_description
1 polymer ?
#
loop_
_entity_poly.entity_id
_entity_poly.type
_entity_poly.pdbx_seq_one_letter_code
_entity_poly.pdbx_strand_id
1 'polypeptide(L)'
;KGGVGKSTLTANLAVALAARGLSVGLVDADVYGFSIPGILGLVDDAGVAARPTRVDDMILPPVAHGVKVISIGMFIDPEQASATGGAVAWRGPMLHRTITQFLTDVYFGDLDVLLLDLPPGTGDVAISIGQLLPNADVIVLTTPQAAAADVAERSGLVAMQTGQNVYGVIENMAGFAAPDGTVLDIFGAGGGREV
;
A
#
# COMPACT_ATOMS: atom_id res chain seq x y z
N LYS A 1 -4.27 -1.53 -11.56
CA LYS A 1 -4.80 -2.90 -11.71
C LYS A 1 -4.42 -3.71 -10.48
N GLY A 2 -5.33 -4.55 -9.97
CA GLY A 2 -4.97 -5.49 -8.90
C GLY A 2 -3.96 -6.54 -9.41
N GLY A 3 -3.11 -7.08 -8.50
CA GLY A 3 -2.20 -8.17 -8.83
C GLY A 3 -0.87 -7.80 -9.49
N VAL A 4 -0.49 -6.52 -9.53
CA VAL A 4 0.84 -6.10 -10.02
C VAL A 4 1.95 -6.19 -8.94
N GLY A 5 1.61 -6.51 -7.69
CA GLY A 5 2.55 -6.69 -6.59
C GLY A 5 2.79 -5.45 -5.73
N LYS A 6 1.90 -4.46 -5.72
CA LYS A 6 2.05 -3.22 -4.92
C LYS A 6 2.32 -3.50 -3.45
N SER A 7 1.41 -4.15 -2.77
CA SER A 7 1.52 -4.44 -1.34
C SER A 7 2.75 -5.27 -1.00
N THR A 8 3.08 -6.26 -1.83
CA THR A 8 4.30 -7.06 -1.67
C THR A 8 5.55 -6.19 -1.78
N LEU A 9 5.62 -5.31 -2.78
CA LEU A 9 6.74 -4.39 -2.94
C LEU A 9 6.82 -3.42 -1.77
N THR A 10 5.69 -2.80 -1.38
CA THR A 10 5.63 -1.83 -0.29
C THR A 10 6.07 -2.43 1.03
N ALA A 11 5.59 -3.63 1.37
CA ALA A 11 6.00 -4.34 2.58
C ALA A 11 7.49 -4.68 2.59
N ASN A 12 8.02 -5.23 1.48
CA ASN A 12 9.44 -5.57 1.38
C ASN A 12 10.34 -4.33 1.39
N LEU A 13 9.92 -3.24 0.76
CA LEU A 13 10.65 -1.97 0.81
C LEU A 13 10.69 -1.44 2.24
N ALA A 14 9.57 -1.46 2.97
CA ALA A 14 9.51 -1.04 4.37
C ALA A 14 10.49 -1.83 5.24
N VAL A 15 10.47 -3.16 5.13
CA VAL A 15 11.38 -4.05 5.89
C VAL A 15 12.84 -3.81 5.50
N ALA A 16 13.13 -3.65 4.21
CA ALA A 16 14.50 -3.37 3.74
C ALA A 16 15.04 -2.03 4.26
N LEU A 17 14.21 -0.99 4.33
CA LEU A 17 14.58 0.31 4.89
C LEU A 17 14.79 0.21 6.41
N ALA A 18 13.90 -0.49 7.13
CA ALA A 18 14.06 -0.73 8.58
C ALA A 18 15.33 -1.54 8.88
N ALA A 19 15.66 -2.54 8.07
CA ALA A 19 16.89 -3.32 8.19
C ALA A 19 18.17 -2.47 7.96
N ARG A 20 18.05 -1.31 7.31
CA ARG A 20 19.12 -0.32 7.15
C ARG A 20 19.23 0.66 8.32
N GLY A 21 18.39 0.49 9.35
CA GLY A 21 18.38 1.33 10.55
C GLY A 21 17.49 2.56 10.46
N LEU A 22 16.67 2.69 9.43
CA LEU A 22 15.70 3.77 9.31
C LEU A 22 14.45 3.51 10.16
N SER A 23 13.88 4.57 10.72
CA SER A 23 12.57 4.54 11.39
C SER A 23 11.47 4.59 10.35
N VAL A 24 10.74 3.48 10.16
CA VAL A 24 9.78 3.31 9.06
C VAL A 24 8.37 3.13 9.59
N GLY A 25 7.44 3.91 9.04
CA GLY A 25 6.00 3.71 9.14
C GLY A 25 5.41 3.18 7.84
N LEU A 26 4.36 2.38 7.94
CA LEU A 26 3.63 1.83 6.81
C LEU A 26 2.13 1.94 7.04
N VAL A 27 1.45 2.62 6.13
CA VAL A 27 -0.02 2.75 6.10
C VAL A 27 -0.57 1.92 4.95
N ASP A 28 -1.38 0.91 5.27
CA ASP A 28 -2.16 0.16 4.30
C ASP A 28 -3.53 0.82 4.13
N ALA A 29 -3.70 1.50 3.02
CA ALA A 29 -4.90 2.24 2.65
C ALA A 29 -5.75 1.50 1.60
N ASP A 30 -5.42 0.24 1.26
CA ASP A 30 -6.24 -0.58 0.35
C ASP A 30 -7.44 -1.17 1.09
N VAL A 31 -8.56 -0.43 1.05
CA VAL A 31 -9.83 -0.80 1.71
C VAL A 31 -10.49 -2.06 1.16
N TYR A 32 -10.12 -2.47 -0.04
CA TYR A 32 -10.71 -3.63 -0.72
C TYR A 32 -9.82 -4.87 -0.68
N GLY A 33 -8.57 -4.71 -0.27
CA GLY A 33 -7.59 -5.78 -0.30
C GLY A 33 -6.42 -5.56 0.67
N PHE A 34 -6.72 -5.17 1.91
CA PHE A 34 -5.73 -4.95 2.97
C PHE A 34 -4.89 -6.21 3.20
N SER A 35 -3.76 -6.29 2.54
CA SER A 35 -2.89 -7.48 2.54
C SER A 35 -1.61 -7.30 3.37
N ILE A 36 -1.24 -6.08 3.70
CA ILE A 36 -0.02 -5.76 4.46
C ILE A 36 0.06 -6.51 5.80
N PRO A 37 -1.00 -6.58 6.65
CA PRO A 37 -0.91 -7.34 7.88
C PRO A 37 -0.56 -8.81 7.67
N GLY A 38 -1.18 -9.45 6.66
CA GLY A 38 -0.87 -10.84 6.31
C GLY A 38 0.55 -11.04 5.79
N ILE A 39 1.04 -10.14 4.93
CA ILE A 39 2.40 -10.20 4.38
C ILE A 39 3.45 -10.07 5.49
N LEU A 40 3.20 -9.22 6.50
CA LEU A 40 4.14 -8.95 7.59
C LEU A 40 3.96 -9.85 8.82
N GLY A 41 3.07 -10.84 8.77
CA GLY A 41 2.81 -11.76 9.88
C GLY A 41 2.08 -11.11 11.06
N LEU A 42 1.31 -10.05 10.83
CA LEU A 42 0.46 -9.37 11.82
C LEU A 42 -0.98 -9.90 11.79
N VAL A 43 -1.14 -11.18 11.58
CA VAL A 43 -2.41 -11.90 11.64
C VAL A 43 -2.29 -13.12 12.53
N ASP A 44 -3.37 -13.51 13.19
CA ASP A 44 -3.45 -14.75 13.96
C ASP A 44 -3.73 -15.97 13.05
N ASP A 45 -3.82 -17.16 13.66
CA ASP A 45 -4.10 -18.41 12.93
C ASP A 45 -5.46 -18.43 12.22
N ALA A 46 -6.39 -17.56 12.62
CA ALA A 46 -7.69 -17.37 11.98
C ALA A 46 -7.65 -16.30 10.87
N GLY A 47 -6.48 -15.67 10.63
CA GLY A 47 -6.30 -14.62 9.65
C GLY A 47 -6.79 -13.24 10.10
N VAL A 48 -7.08 -13.07 11.40
CA VAL A 48 -7.53 -11.79 11.96
C VAL A 48 -6.32 -10.90 12.21
N ALA A 49 -6.36 -9.68 11.69
CA ALA A 49 -5.28 -8.71 11.85
C ALA A 49 -5.13 -8.26 13.32
N ALA A 50 -3.87 -8.12 13.75
CA ALA A 50 -3.53 -7.56 15.06
C ALA A 50 -4.16 -6.17 15.22
N ARG A 51 -4.84 -5.95 16.35
CA ARG A 51 -5.45 -4.65 16.63
C ARG A 51 -4.41 -3.69 17.21
N PRO A 52 -4.40 -2.40 16.78
CA PRO A 52 -3.55 -1.40 17.40
C PRO A 52 -4.00 -1.13 18.83
N THR A 53 -3.06 -0.72 19.67
CA THR A 53 -3.34 -0.34 21.06
C THR A 53 -3.78 1.13 21.11
N ARG A 54 -4.88 1.41 21.80
CA ARG A 54 -5.33 2.78 22.04
C ARG A 54 -4.88 3.26 23.41
N VAL A 55 -4.24 4.43 23.45
CA VAL A 55 -3.82 5.11 24.69
C VAL A 55 -4.33 6.54 24.61
N ASP A 56 -5.35 6.86 25.41
CA ASP A 56 -6.10 8.11 25.32
C ASP A 56 -6.61 8.36 23.89
N ASP A 57 -6.21 9.46 23.28
CA ASP A 57 -6.56 9.80 21.90
C ASP A 57 -5.59 9.29 20.85
N MET A 58 -4.48 8.64 21.28
CA MET A 58 -3.45 8.12 20.38
C MET A 58 -3.67 6.65 20.05
N ILE A 59 -3.32 6.29 18.82
CA ILE A 59 -3.31 4.92 18.32
C ILE A 59 -1.86 4.47 18.19
N LEU A 60 -1.47 3.46 18.96
CA LEU A 60 -0.14 2.85 18.85
C LEU A 60 -0.19 1.72 17.83
N PRO A 61 0.53 1.84 16.69
CA PRO A 61 0.54 0.83 15.67
C PRO A 61 1.34 -0.40 16.13
N PRO A 62 0.92 -1.64 15.77
CA PRO A 62 1.77 -2.81 15.96
C PRO A 62 3.05 -2.68 15.13
N VAL A 63 4.09 -3.41 15.57
CA VAL A 63 5.41 -3.40 14.95
C VAL A 63 5.73 -4.81 14.44
N ALA A 64 6.12 -4.91 13.17
CA ALA A 64 6.62 -6.13 12.57
C ALA A 64 7.91 -5.84 11.79
N HIS A 65 8.94 -6.66 11.98
CA HIS A 65 10.24 -6.51 11.29
C HIS A 65 10.86 -5.10 11.41
N GLY A 66 10.61 -4.41 12.54
CA GLY A 66 11.08 -3.03 12.76
C GLY A 66 10.22 -1.94 12.09
N VAL A 67 9.13 -2.30 11.42
CA VAL A 67 8.20 -1.39 10.76
C VAL A 67 6.96 -1.18 11.63
N LYS A 68 6.56 0.07 11.84
CA LYS A 68 5.29 0.44 12.50
C LYS A 68 4.17 0.42 11.46
N VAL A 69 3.17 -0.44 11.66
CA VAL A 69 2.16 -0.74 10.64
C VAL A 69 0.77 -0.35 11.11
N ILE A 70 0.05 0.36 10.27
CA ILE A 70 -1.38 0.57 10.44
C ILE A 70 -2.11 0.16 9.14
N SER A 71 -3.21 -0.57 9.29
CA SER A 71 -4.05 -0.99 8.16
C SER A 71 -5.51 -0.77 8.49
N ILE A 72 -6.28 -0.42 7.49
CA ILE A 72 -7.75 -0.35 7.58
C ILE A 72 -8.32 -1.68 8.07
N GLY A 73 -7.73 -2.81 7.66
CA GLY A 73 -8.13 -4.15 8.10
C GLY A 73 -8.08 -4.37 9.61
N MET A 74 -7.24 -3.62 10.34
CA MET A 74 -7.11 -3.73 11.80
C MET A 74 -8.31 -3.13 12.57
N PHE A 75 -9.16 -2.36 11.90
CA PHE A 75 -10.35 -1.70 12.47
C PHE A 75 -11.66 -2.36 12.04
N ILE A 76 -11.60 -3.37 11.18
CA ILE A 76 -12.77 -4.10 10.75
C ILE A 76 -13.11 -5.15 11.81
N ASP A 77 -14.37 -5.17 12.23
CA ASP A 77 -14.85 -6.21 13.14
C ASP A 77 -15.00 -7.54 12.36
N PRO A 78 -14.37 -8.64 12.81
CA PRO A 78 -14.47 -9.95 12.17
C PRO A 78 -15.92 -10.43 12.00
N GLU A 79 -16.81 -10.12 12.96
CA GLU A 79 -18.22 -10.47 12.89
C GLU A 79 -18.94 -9.71 11.77
N GLN A 80 -18.64 -8.42 11.61
CA GLN A 80 -19.18 -7.60 10.51
C GLN A 80 -18.60 -7.99 9.16
N ALA A 81 -17.30 -8.31 9.10
CA ALA A 81 -16.67 -8.81 7.90
C ALA A 81 -17.31 -10.12 7.42
N SER A 82 -17.63 -11.04 8.34
CA SER A 82 -18.31 -12.29 8.02
C SER A 82 -19.75 -12.09 7.55
N ALA A 83 -20.50 -11.18 8.19
CA ALA A 83 -21.89 -10.89 7.87
C ALA A 83 -22.06 -10.19 6.51
N THR A 84 -21.06 -9.43 6.05
CA THR A 84 -21.11 -8.67 4.78
C THR A 84 -20.27 -9.29 3.67
N GLY A 85 -19.74 -10.50 3.87
CA GLY A 85 -18.82 -11.15 2.92
C GLY A 85 -17.52 -10.37 2.72
N GLY A 86 -17.06 -9.65 3.75
CA GLY A 86 -15.84 -8.82 3.71
C GLY A 86 -16.03 -7.44 3.05
N ALA A 87 -17.20 -7.18 2.47
CA ALA A 87 -17.47 -5.92 1.79
C ALA A 87 -18.03 -4.87 2.77
N VAL A 88 -17.17 -4.22 3.50
CA VAL A 88 -17.56 -2.96 4.17
C VAL A 88 -17.70 -1.89 3.09
N ALA A 89 -18.90 -1.32 2.96
CA ALA A 89 -19.15 -0.25 1.98
C ALA A 89 -18.47 1.06 2.44
N TRP A 90 -17.19 1.18 2.14
CA TRP A 90 -16.44 2.41 2.36
C TRP A 90 -16.90 3.47 1.36
N ARG A 91 -17.57 4.51 1.81
CA ARG A 91 -17.92 5.66 0.99
C ARG A 91 -16.78 6.68 1.03
N GLY A 92 -16.55 7.40 -0.06
CA GLY A 92 -15.45 8.35 -0.22
C GLY A 92 -15.19 9.27 1.00
N PRO A 93 -16.21 9.96 1.58
CA PRO A 93 -16.01 10.82 2.76
C PRO A 93 -15.56 10.07 4.02
N MET A 94 -16.04 8.84 4.22
CA MET A 94 -15.62 7.99 5.34
C MET A 94 -14.16 7.56 5.19
N LEU A 95 -13.78 7.22 3.99
CA LEU A 95 -12.43 6.80 3.63
C LEU A 95 -11.42 7.95 3.83
N HIS A 96 -11.75 9.13 3.31
CA HIS A 96 -10.94 10.34 3.52
C HIS A 96 -10.71 10.61 5.01
N ARG A 97 -11.77 10.54 5.83
CA ARG A 97 -11.69 10.72 7.28
C ARG A 97 -10.78 9.66 7.93
N THR A 98 -10.91 8.39 7.55
CA THR A 98 -10.09 7.30 8.12
C THR A 98 -8.62 7.49 7.77
N ILE A 99 -8.30 7.86 6.53
CA ILE A 99 -6.92 8.15 6.13
C ILE A 99 -6.37 9.35 6.91
N THR A 100 -7.18 10.42 7.06
CA THR A 100 -6.80 11.57 7.88
C THR A 100 -6.47 11.13 9.30
N GLN A 101 -7.31 10.30 9.93
CA GLN A 101 -7.06 9.77 11.27
C GLN A 101 -5.77 8.93 11.33
N PHE A 102 -5.45 8.15 10.31
CA PHE A 102 -4.19 7.40 10.27
C PHE A 102 -2.97 8.31 10.23
N LEU A 103 -3.09 9.46 9.58
CA LEU A 103 -1.99 10.43 9.50
C LEU A 103 -1.88 11.33 10.74
N THR A 104 -2.97 11.52 11.52
CA THR A 104 -3.00 12.45 12.66
C THR A 104 -3.00 11.76 14.02
N ASP A 105 -3.72 10.63 14.15
CA ASP A 105 -3.99 10.00 15.46
C ASP A 105 -3.08 8.80 15.72
N VAL A 106 -2.42 8.25 14.68
CA VAL A 106 -1.47 7.16 14.85
C VAL A 106 -0.12 7.70 15.27
N TYR A 107 0.35 7.25 16.42
CA TYR A 107 1.66 7.64 16.94
C TYR A 107 2.78 6.78 16.33
N PHE A 108 3.35 7.28 15.27
CA PHE A 108 4.52 6.65 14.64
C PHE A 108 5.86 7.06 15.31
N GLY A 109 5.87 8.12 16.15
CA GLY A 109 7.10 8.76 16.62
C GLY A 109 7.85 9.45 15.47
N ASP A 110 9.13 9.71 15.67
CA ASP A 110 9.95 10.30 14.62
C ASP A 110 10.24 9.26 13.54
N LEU A 111 9.83 9.55 12.31
CA LEU A 111 10.02 8.69 11.13
C LEU A 111 11.03 9.31 10.17
N ASP A 112 11.87 8.45 9.60
CA ASP A 112 12.67 8.80 8.42
C ASP A 112 11.84 8.62 7.14
N VAL A 113 10.94 7.61 7.12
CA VAL A 113 10.12 7.29 5.96
C VAL A 113 8.73 6.83 6.41
N LEU A 114 7.69 7.36 5.75
CA LEU A 114 6.32 6.85 5.80
C LEU A 114 5.94 6.32 4.42
N LEU A 115 5.65 5.03 4.33
CA LEU A 115 5.16 4.39 3.10
C LEU A 115 3.65 4.23 3.17
N LEU A 116 2.99 4.41 2.02
CA LEU A 116 1.55 4.21 1.88
C LEU A 116 1.29 3.18 0.77
N ASP A 117 0.59 2.10 1.09
CA ASP A 117 0.07 1.15 0.10
C ASP A 117 -1.33 1.55 -0.32
N LEU A 118 -1.47 1.97 -1.58
CA LEU A 118 -2.72 2.49 -2.13
C LEU A 118 -3.51 1.40 -2.85
N PRO A 119 -4.85 1.47 -2.87
CA PRO A 119 -5.65 0.59 -3.70
C PRO A 119 -5.33 0.77 -5.20
N PRO A 120 -5.66 -0.22 -6.03
CA PRO A 120 -5.42 -0.13 -7.46
C PRO A 120 -6.29 0.94 -8.12
N GLY A 121 -5.71 1.65 -9.07
CA GLY A 121 -6.43 2.59 -9.93
C GLY A 121 -6.39 4.04 -9.46
N THR A 122 -7.31 4.84 -9.99
CA THR A 122 -7.39 6.30 -9.86
C THR A 122 -8.59 6.75 -9.02
N GLY A 123 -9.02 5.90 -8.07
CA GLY A 123 -10.21 6.14 -7.28
C GLY A 123 -10.05 7.17 -6.17
N ASP A 124 -11.12 7.38 -5.40
CA ASP A 124 -11.24 8.39 -4.34
C ASP A 124 -10.09 8.33 -3.31
N VAL A 125 -9.52 7.15 -3.05
CA VAL A 125 -8.38 7.00 -2.13
C VAL A 125 -7.15 7.71 -2.64
N ALA A 126 -6.77 7.48 -3.89
CA ALA A 126 -5.59 8.11 -4.51
C ALA A 126 -5.74 9.64 -4.52
N ILE A 127 -6.93 10.14 -4.88
CA ILE A 127 -7.24 11.57 -4.88
C ILE A 127 -7.17 12.13 -3.45
N SER A 128 -7.77 11.44 -2.47
CA SER A 128 -7.75 11.87 -1.07
C SER A 128 -6.33 11.95 -0.51
N ILE A 129 -5.49 10.95 -0.80
CA ILE A 129 -4.09 10.95 -0.36
C ILE A 129 -3.30 12.06 -1.06
N GLY A 130 -3.50 12.28 -2.36
CA GLY A 130 -2.87 13.40 -3.06
C GLY A 130 -3.23 14.76 -2.47
N GLN A 131 -4.48 14.94 -2.05
CA GLN A 131 -4.92 16.17 -1.38
C GLN A 131 -4.35 16.34 0.04
N LEU A 132 -4.22 15.25 0.79
CA LEU A 132 -3.67 15.26 2.16
C LEU A 132 -2.15 15.37 2.17
N LEU A 133 -1.47 14.80 1.17
CA LEU A 133 -0.02 14.72 1.08
C LEU A 133 0.48 15.20 -0.30
N PRO A 134 0.29 16.48 -0.64
CA PRO A 134 0.64 17.01 -1.97
C PRO A 134 2.15 16.99 -2.25
N ASN A 135 2.99 16.91 -1.22
CA ASN A 135 4.45 16.84 -1.36
C ASN A 135 4.99 15.40 -1.31
N ALA A 136 4.11 14.39 -1.31
CA ALA A 136 4.57 13.00 -1.31
C ALA A 136 5.11 12.59 -2.68
N ASP A 137 6.18 11.81 -2.67
CA ASP A 137 6.67 11.12 -3.86
C ASP A 137 5.82 9.87 -4.15
N VAL A 138 5.47 9.70 -5.41
CA VAL A 138 4.68 8.56 -5.89
C VAL A 138 5.56 7.65 -6.73
N ILE A 139 5.60 6.37 -6.37
CA ILE A 139 6.18 5.31 -7.19
C ILE A 139 5.03 4.58 -7.87
N VAL A 140 5.01 4.59 -9.18
CA VAL A 140 4.01 3.89 -9.98
C VAL A 140 4.49 2.46 -10.23
N LEU A 141 3.61 1.47 -10.03
CA LEU A 141 3.93 0.07 -10.25
C LEU A 141 3.12 -0.51 -11.40
N THR A 142 3.79 -1.14 -12.34
CA THR A 142 3.19 -1.84 -13.48
C THR A 142 3.78 -3.24 -13.67
N THR A 143 3.27 -3.96 -14.65
CA THR A 143 3.83 -5.19 -15.22
C THR A 143 4.03 -4.98 -16.72
N PRO A 144 4.78 -5.84 -17.43
CA PRO A 144 5.03 -5.69 -18.88
C PRO A 144 3.79 -5.63 -19.77
N GLN A 145 2.65 -6.09 -19.27
CA GLN A 145 1.40 -6.15 -20.04
C GLN A 145 0.83 -4.76 -20.32
N ALA A 146 0.51 -4.43 -21.57
CA ALA A 146 -0.04 -3.15 -22.00
C ALA A 146 -1.24 -2.69 -21.15
N ALA A 147 -2.20 -3.58 -20.86
CA ALA A 147 -3.35 -3.25 -20.01
C ALA A 147 -2.98 -2.87 -18.56
N ALA A 148 -1.79 -3.21 -18.07
CA ALA A 148 -1.30 -2.76 -16.78
C ALA A 148 -0.62 -1.40 -16.93
N ALA A 149 0.14 -1.18 -18.01
CA ALA A 149 0.76 0.10 -18.34
C ALA A 149 -0.29 1.22 -18.47
N ASP A 150 -1.40 1.01 -19.19
CA ASP A 150 -2.50 1.97 -19.31
C ASP A 150 -3.10 2.41 -17.96
N VAL A 151 -3.20 1.48 -17.01
CA VAL A 151 -3.72 1.80 -15.66
C VAL A 151 -2.65 2.54 -14.84
N ALA A 152 -1.40 2.17 -15.00
CA ALA A 152 -0.27 2.79 -14.32
C ALA A 152 -0.08 4.25 -14.79
N GLU A 153 -0.13 4.50 -16.08
CA GLU A 153 -0.09 5.85 -16.68
C GLU A 153 -1.18 6.74 -16.08
N ARG A 154 -2.44 6.26 -16.07
CA ARG A 154 -3.55 7.01 -15.46
C ARG A 154 -3.31 7.31 -13.98
N SER A 155 -2.72 6.38 -13.23
CA SER A 155 -2.41 6.60 -11.82
C SER A 155 -1.33 7.66 -11.64
N GLY A 156 -0.31 7.68 -12.49
CA GLY A 156 0.71 8.74 -12.53
C GLY A 156 0.12 10.11 -12.86
N LEU A 157 -0.78 10.17 -13.84
CA LEU A 157 -1.47 11.41 -14.21
C LEU A 157 -2.31 11.97 -13.06
N VAL A 158 -3.03 11.13 -12.32
CA VAL A 158 -3.80 11.55 -11.13
C VAL A 158 -2.87 12.09 -10.04
N ALA A 159 -1.73 11.44 -9.79
CA ALA A 159 -0.74 11.92 -8.83
C ALA A 159 -0.24 13.33 -9.21
N MET A 160 0.12 13.55 -10.47
CA MET A 160 0.54 14.87 -10.96
C MET A 160 -0.58 15.91 -10.86
N GLN A 161 -1.83 15.56 -11.16
CA GLN A 161 -2.98 16.44 -11.03
C GLN A 161 -3.28 16.87 -9.59
N THR A 162 -2.92 16.04 -8.62
CA THR A 162 -3.04 16.35 -7.18
C THR A 162 -1.80 17.03 -6.61
N GLY A 163 -0.82 17.38 -7.45
CA GLY A 163 0.39 18.12 -7.07
C GLY A 163 1.53 17.24 -6.56
N GLN A 164 1.37 15.92 -6.56
CA GLN A 164 2.41 14.99 -6.13
C GLN A 164 3.48 14.82 -7.20
N ASN A 165 4.70 14.48 -6.77
CA ASN A 165 5.81 14.16 -7.64
C ASN A 165 5.82 12.67 -8.00
N VAL A 166 5.79 12.34 -9.29
CA VAL A 166 6.03 10.96 -9.73
C VAL A 166 7.54 10.71 -9.75
N TYR A 167 8.04 10.05 -8.72
CA TYR A 167 9.47 9.75 -8.55
C TYR A 167 9.98 8.74 -9.59
N GLY A 168 9.14 7.79 -9.99
CA GLY A 168 9.49 6.80 -11.00
C GLY A 168 8.47 5.68 -11.15
N VAL A 169 8.80 4.80 -12.10
CA VAL A 169 7.98 3.63 -12.45
C VAL A 169 8.78 2.36 -12.17
N ILE A 170 8.16 1.38 -11.54
CA ILE A 170 8.71 0.04 -11.35
C ILE A 170 7.92 -0.94 -12.22
N GLU A 171 8.59 -1.57 -13.17
CA GLU A 171 8.06 -2.70 -13.92
C GLU A 171 8.36 -4.00 -13.16
N ASN A 172 7.34 -4.56 -12.54
CA ASN A 172 7.43 -5.84 -11.82
C ASN A 172 7.13 -7.00 -12.77
N MET A 173 7.62 -8.20 -12.45
CA MET A 173 7.42 -9.41 -13.26
C MET A 173 7.98 -9.30 -14.69
N ALA A 174 9.00 -8.48 -14.90
CA ALA A 174 9.62 -8.22 -16.20
C ALA A 174 10.57 -9.33 -16.68
N GLY A 175 10.75 -10.36 -15.89
CA GLY A 175 11.54 -11.53 -16.25
C GLY A 175 11.56 -12.53 -15.11
N PHE A 176 11.71 -13.80 -15.44
CA PHE A 176 11.88 -14.88 -14.49
C PHE A 176 13.26 -15.51 -14.69
N ALA A 177 14.12 -15.43 -13.67
CA ALA A 177 15.40 -16.10 -13.70
C ALA A 177 15.21 -17.59 -13.40
N ALA A 178 15.44 -18.45 -14.41
CA ALA A 178 15.42 -19.88 -14.23
C ALA A 178 16.70 -20.35 -13.49
N PRO A 179 16.71 -21.56 -12.89
CA PRO A 179 17.86 -22.07 -12.14
C PRO A 179 19.15 -22.23 -12.98
N ASP A 180 19.04 -22.33 -14.29
CA ASP A 180 20.15 -22.40 -15.24
C ASP A 180 20.69 -21.01 -15.63
N GLY A 181 20.14 -19.93 -15.09
CA GLY A 181 20.51 -18.54 -15.37
C GLY A 181 19.83 -17.94 -16.60
N THR A 182 18.99 -18.71 -17.32
CA THR A 182 18.19 -18.14 -18.41
C THR A 182 17.12 -17.19 -17.85
N VAL A 183 16.84 -16.09 -18.56
CA VAL A 183 15.73 -15.18 -18.23
C VAL A 183 14.58 -15.45 -19.18
N LEU A 184 13.44 -15.82 -18.63
CA LEU A 184 12.21 -16.10 -19.36
C LEU A 184 11.27 -14.90 -19.25
N ASP A 185 10.85 -14.36 -20.38
CA ASP A 185 9.87 -13.27 -20.47
C ASP A 185 8.44 -13.83 -20.44
N ILE A 186 8.01 -14.31 -19.28
CA ILE A 186 6.68 -14.96 -19.12
C ILE A 186 5.54 -13.98 -19.41
N PHE A 187 5.70 -12.71 -19.04
CA PHE A 187 4.69 -11.66 -19.19
C PHE A 187 5.08 -10.59 -20.21
N GLY A 188 6.18 -10.78 -20.95
CA GLY A 188 6.78 -9.78 -21.82
C GLY A 188 7.76 -8.86 -21.10
N ALA A 189 8.16 -7.80 -21.76
CA ALA A 189 9.07 -6.78 -21.23
C ALA A 189 8.73 -5.39 -21.81
N GLY A 190 9.05 -4.31 -21.07
CA GLY A 190 9.03 -2.95 -21.59
C GLY A 190 7.76 -2.14 -21.31
N GLY A 191 6.71 -2.72 -20.70
CA GLY A 191 5.48 -1.96 -20.35
C GLY A 191 5.72 -0.78 -19.39
N GLY A 192 6.78 -0.83 -18.58
CA GLY A 192 7.15 0.30 -17.72
C GLY A 192 7.75 1.50 -18.47
N ARG A 193 8.15 1.34 -19.74
CA ARG A 193 8.64 2.44 -20.58
C ARG A 193 7.51 3.19 -21.27
N GLU A 194 6.32 2.62 -21.28
CA GLU A 194 5.12 3.22 -21.86
C GLU A 194 4.39 4.12 -20.85
N VAL A 195 4.72 4.00 -19.57
CA VAL A 195 4.21 4.79 -18.45
C VAL A 195 5.09 6.02 -18.21
#